data_1c4c06b9314eed1f0ae4cb7a0c3d1ec4
#
_entry.id   1c4c06b9314eed1f0ae4cb7a0c3d1ec4
#
_cell.length_a   1.000
_cell.length_b   1.000
_cell.length_c   1.000
_cell.angle_alpha   90.00
_cell.angle_beta   90.00
_cell.angle_gamma   90.00
#
_symmetry.space_group_name_H-M   'P 1'
#
loop_
_entity.id
_entity.type
_entity.pdbx_description
1 polymer ?
#
loop_
_entity_poly.entity_id
_entity_poly.type
_entity_poly.pdbx_seq_one_letter_code
_entity_poly.pdbx_strand_id
1 'polypeptide(L)'
;LARETGRIGHLYSPGAQRGPWPWFPFALDNKIFSYWDMETNTVDLERYEVEAMPQWLQLLSWAAPTGLARWAIVRDVPGNAELTLEHYERYHRTVADREINPALAVQDGMTPKDVRQLKNKPTVICVGGTTEWKWETAEEWIKSFPRVQSKSLRPRTFRECLRARFPRAPG
;
A
#
# COMPACT_ATOMS: atom_id res chain seq x y z
N LEU A 1 -20.22 -14.53 1.41
CA LEU A 1 -19.34 -14.64 0.21
C LEU A 1 -17.96 -14.01 0.47
N ALA A 2 -17.86 -12.73 0.88
CA ALA A 2 -16.58 -12.08 1.16
C ALA A 2 -15.79 -12.77 2.29
N ARG A 3 -16.46 -13.13 3.38
CA ARG A 3 -15.89 -13.83 4.53
C ARG A 3 -15.42 -15.26 4.16
N GLU A 4 -16.15 -15.96 3.34
CA GLU A 4 -15.87 -17.35 2.95
C GLU A 4 -14.74 -17.45 1.92
N THR A 5 -14.66 -16.49 1.01
CA THR A 5 -13.67 -16.51 -0.08
C THR A 5 -12.33 -15.87 0.30
N GLY A 6 -12.29 -15.02 1.32
CA GLY A 6 -11.12 -14.22 1.70
C GLY A 6 -10.59 -13.30 0.57
N ARG A 7 -11.43 -13.04 -0.44
CA ARG A 7 -11.05 -12.30 -1.66
C ARG A 7 -11.30 -10.80 -1.58
N ILE A 8 -12.06 -10.36 -0.57
CA ILE A 8 -12.43 -8.97 -0.37
C ILE A 8 -11.95 -8.55 1.01
N GLY A 9 -11.38 -7.39 1.11
CA GLY A 9 -10.95 -6.74 2.35
C GLY A 9 -11.24 -5.25 2.31
N HIS A 10 -11.10 -4.60 3.44
CA HIS A 10 -11.18 -3.14 3.54
C HIS A 10 -9.78 -2.53 3.55
N LEU A 11 -9.65 -1.35 2.95
CA LEU A 11 -8.51 -0.47 3.16
C LEU A 11 -8.95 0.69 4.06
N TYR A 12 -8.30 0.84 5.21
CA TYR A 12 -8.60 1.87 6.20
C TYR A 12 -7.51 2.92 6.24
N SER A 13 -7.95 4.18 6.23
CA SER A 13 -7.08 5.34 6.42
C SER A 13 -7.28 5.94 7.82
N PRO A 14 -6.27 6.59 8.40
CA PRO A 14 -6.41 7.35 9.63
C PRO A 14 -7.56 8.37 9.56
N GLY A 15 -8.35 8.46 10.62
CA GLY A 15 -9.50 9.36 10.69
C GLY A 15 -10.74 8.88 9.93
N ALA A 16 -10.79 7.64 9.44
CA ALA A 16 -12.00 7.06 8.90
C ALA A 16 -13.14 7.04 9.94
N GLN A 17 -14.35 7.46 9.53
CA GLN A 17 -15.49 7.61 10.44
C GLN A 17 -15.97 6.31 11.08
N ARG A 18 -15.69 5.18 10.45
CA ARG A 18 -16.07 3.85 10.95
C ARG A 18 -14.85 2.96 10.98
N GLY A 19 -14.63 2.26 12.09
CA GLY A 19 -13.62 1.22 12.20
C GLY A 19 -13.92 0.03 11.30
N PRO A 20 -12.92 -0.86 11.06
CA PRO A 20 -13.12 -2.07 10.30
C PRO A 20 -14.13 -2.99 11.01
N TRP A 21 -14.84 -3.77 10.18
CA TRP A 21 -15.75 -4.79 10.71
C TRP A 21 -14.95 -5.84 11.51
N PRO A 22 -15.38 -6.21 12.73
CA PRO A 22 -14.58 -7.05 13.63
C PRO A 22 -14.33 -8.49 13.15
N TRP A 23 -14.91 -8.89 12.04
CA TRP A 23 -14.73 -10.22 11.41
C TRP A 23 -14.17 -10.16 9.99
N PHE A 24 -13.77 -8.99 9.52
CA PHE A 24 -13.39 -8.80 8.12
C PHE A 24 -11.90 -8.45 8.01
N PRO A 25 -11.12 -9.16 7.17
CA PRO A 25 -9.73 -8.81 6.97
C PRO A 25 -9.60 -7.42 6.35
N PHE A 26 -8.64 -6.66 6.84
CA PHE A 26 -8.41 -5.30 6.37
C PHE A 26 -6.92 -5.00 6.19
N ALA A 27 -6.66 -3.93 5.51
CA ALA A 27 -5.35 -3.32 5.35
C ALA A 27 -5.40 -1.86 5.81
N LEU A 28 -4.24 -1.28 6.05
CA LEU A 28 -4.13 0.07 6.56
C LEU A 28 -3.37 0.94 5.57
N ASP A 29 -3.98 2.06 5.24
CA ASP A 29 -3.38 3.16 4.51
C ASP A 29 -2.77 4.16 5.49
N ASN A 30 -1.75 4.91 5.05
CA ASN A 30 -1.08 5.93 5.87
C ASN A 30 -1.64 7.34 5.68
N LYS A 31 -2.58 7.54 4.74
CA LYS A 31 -3.25 8.83 4.45
C LYS A 31 -2.34 9.93 3.87
N ILE A 32 -1.11 9.62 3.50
CA ILE A 32 -0.17 10.66 3.06
C ILE A 32 -0.64 11.43 1.81
N PHE A 33 -1.41 10.77 0.93
CA PHE A 33 -1.95 11.39 -0.27
C PHE A 33 -2.92 12.55 0.03
N SER A 34 -3.49 12.64 1.24
CA SER A 34 -4.32 13.78 1.65
C SER A 34 -3.52 15.06 1.92
N TYR A 35 -2.19 14.95 1.93
CA TYR A 35 -1.23 16.04 2.11
C TYR A 35 -0.48 16.38 0.81
N TRP A 36 -0.93 15.82 -0.30
CA TRP A 36 -0.41 16.10 -1.62
C TRP A 36 -0.94 17.45 -2.11
N ASP A 37 -0.03 18.34 -2.49
CA ASP A 37 -0.33 19.59 -3.15
C ASP A 37 -0.22 19.40 -4.67
N MET A 38 -1.32 19.56 -5.36
CA MET A 38 -1.39 19.38 -6.81
C MET A 38 -0.72 20.52 -7.58
N GLU A 39 -0.59 21.71 -7.00
CA GLU A 39 0.02 22.88 -7.66
C GLU A 39 1.54 22.75 -7.65
N THR A 40 2.11 22.38 -6.49
CA THR A 40 3.55 22.21 -6.32
C THR A 40 4.04 20.81 -6.68
N ASN A 41 3.12 19.85 -6.84
CA ASN A 41 3.41 18.43 -7.06
C ASN A 41 4.29 17.83 -5.96
N THR A 42 4.04 18.24 -4.72
CA THR A 42 4.80 17.81 -3.53
C THR A 42 3.86 17.39 -2.40
N VAL A 43 4.41 16.69 -1.42
CA VAL A 43 3.71 16.36 -0.17
C VAL A 43 4.14 17.32 0.92
N ASP A 44 3.20 17.90 1.63
CA ASP A 44 3.45 18.64 2.87
C ASP A 44 3.78 17.65 4.00
N LEU A 45 5.06 17.27 4.05
CA LEU A 45 5.56 16.29 5.02
C LEU A 45 5.52 16.82 6.46
N GLU A 46 5.71 18.11 6.66
CA GLU A 46 5.69 18.73 7.99
C GLU A 46 4.28 18.64 8.59
N ARG A 47 3.29 19.02 7.81
CA ARG A 47 1.89 18.90 8.20
C ARG A 47 1.45 17.44 8.39
N TYR A 48 1.91 16.55 7.51
CA TYR A 48 1.65 15.10 7.66
C TYR A 48 2.18 14.55 8.99
N GLU A 49 3.42 14.91 9.37
CA GLU A 49 4.03 14.47 10.63
C GLU A 49 3.22 14.88 11.86
N VAL A 50 2.67 16.09 11.83
CA VAL A 50 1.92 16.65 12.96
C VAL A 50 0.50 16.09 13.01
N GLU A 51 -0.19 16.02 11.88
CA GLU A 51 -1.62 15.70 11.84
C GLU A 51 -1.94 14.21 11.64
N ALA A 52 -1.28 13.55 10.69
CA ALA A 52 -1.65 12.20 10.28
C ALA A 52 -0.78 11.09 10.89
N MET A 53 0.50 11.34 11.07
CA MET A 53 1.42 10.33 11.59
C MET A 53 1.00 9.80 12.99
N PRO A 54 0.60 10.65 13.95
CA PRO A 54 0.08 10.17 15.24
C PRO A 54 -1.18 9.33 15.11
N GLN A 55 -2.10 9.72 14.21
CA GLN A 55 -3.32 8.96 13.94
C GLN A 55 -3.02 7.60 13.30
N TRP A 56 -2.03 7.54 12.39
CA TRP A 56 -1.59 6.29 11.78
C TRP A 56 -0.97 5.34 12.81
N LEU A 57 -0.11 5.85 13.70
CA LEU A 57 0.47 5.07 14.80
C LEU A 57 -0.61 4.52 15.74
N GLN A 58 -1.60 5.33 16.06
CA GLN A 58 -2.75 4.89 16.86
C GLN A 58 -3.56 3.80 16.16
N LEU A 59 -3.79 3.95 14.85
CA LEU A 59 -4.50 2.96 14.03
C LEU A 59 -3.73 1.63 13.98
N LEU A 60 -2.41 1.65 13.82
CA LEU A 60 -1.57 0.45 13.88
C LEU A 60 -1.67 -0.25 15.23
N SER A 61 -1.60 0.52 16.32
CA SER A 61 -1.66 -0.03 17.69
C SER A 61 -3.04 -0.63 18.00
N TRP A 62 -4.10 -0.03 17.45
CA TRP A 62 -5.45 -0.57 17.55
C TRP A 62 -5.63 -1.84 16.70
N ALA A 63 -5.03 -1.88 15.50
CA ALA A 63 -5.18 -2.98 14.56
C ALA A 63 -4.42 -4.26 14.97
N ALA A 64 -3.25 -4.11 15.60
CA ALA A 64 -2.37 -5.21 15.94
C ALA A 64 -3.06 -6.35 16.72
N PRO A 65 -3.77 -6.10 17.84
CA PRO A 65 -4.39 -7.17 18.62
C PRO A 65 -5.57 -7.85 17.92
N THR A 66 -6.07 -7.30 16.81
CA THR A 66 -7.21 -7.89 16.09
C THR A 66 -6.86 -9.16 15.33
N GLY A 67 -5.60 -9.35 14.95
CA GLY A 67 -5.15 -10.42 14.06
C GLY A 67 -5.75 -10.38 12.64
N LEU A 68 -6.53 -9.33 12.31
CA LEU A 68 -7.23 -9.17 11.03
C LEU A 68 -6.53 -8.21 10.07
N ALA A 69 -5.61 -7.38 10.58
CA ALA A 69 -4.79 -6.51 9.75
C ALA A 69 -3.82 -7.33 8.91
N ARG A 70 -4.00 -7.33 7.61
CA ARG A 70 -3.20 -8.14 6.68
C ARG A 70 -1.87 -7.48 6.34
N TRP A 71 -1.90 -6.17 6.13
CA TRP A 71 -0.74 -5.34 5.84
C TRP A 71 -1.05 -3.87 6.11
N ALA A 72 -0.01 -3.09 6.27
CA ALA A 72 -0.11 -1.63 6.37
C ALA A 72 0.91 -0.99 5.44
N ILE A 73 0.49 0.06 4.73
CA ILE A 73 1.41 0.86 3.93
C ILE A 73 2.36 1.58 4.90
N VAL A 74 3.66 1.29 4.76
CA VAL A 74 4.70 2.06 5.41
C VAL A 74 4.72 3.45 4.77
N ARG A 75 5.06 4.47 5.53
CA ARG A 75 5.12 5.84 5.03
C ARG A 75 5.83 5.90 3.67
N ASP A 76 5.12 6.36 2.68
CA ASP A 76 5.64 6.65 1.33
C ASP A 76 5.60 8.16 1.07
N VAL A 77 6.14 8.60 -0.05
CA VAL A 77 6.05 9.99 -0.52
C VAL A 77 5.63 9.93 -1.99
N PRO A 78 4.34 10.16 -2.29
CA PRO A 78 3.85 10.18 -3.65
C PRO A 78 4.74 11.04 -4.56
N GLY A 79 5.05 10.56 -5.76
CA GLY A 79 5.91 11.25 -6.72
C GLY A 79 7.41 11.31 -6.39
N ASN A 80 7.84 10.72 -5.25
CA ASN A 80 9.25 10.72 -4.86
C ASN A 80 9.73 9.30 -4.50
N ALA A 81 10.35 8.63 -5.47
CA ALA A 81 10.84 7.26 -5.34
C ALA A 81 11.91 7.12 -4.26
N GLU A 82 12.92 8.00 -4.28
CA GLU A 82 14.07 7.94 -3.37
C GLU A 82 13.65 8.11 -1.91
N LEU A 83 12.88 9.15 -1.64
CA LEU A 83 12.40 9.44 -0.30
C LEU A 83 11.43 8.36 0.21
N THR A 84 10.66 7.74 -0.67
CA THR A 84 9.80 6.60 -0.31
C THR A 84 10.63 5.38 0.11
N LEU A 85 11.72 5.07 -0.60
CA LEU A 85 12.62 3.96 -0.22
C LEU A 85 13.33 4.23 1.11
N GLU A 86 13.80 5.46 1.33
CA GLU A 86 14.38 5.90 2.60
C GLU A 86 13.39 5.75 3.76
N HIS A 87 12.17 6.26 3.57
CA HIS A 87 11.12 6.16 4.57
C HIS A 87 10.73 4.71 4.85
N TYR A 88 10.70 3.86 3.83
CA TYR A 88 10.43 2.46 4.02
C TYR A 88 11.48 1.81 4.93
N GLU A 89 12.76 2.01 4.68
CA GLU A 89 13.84 1.48 5.53
C GLU A 89 13.77 2.03 6.96
N ARG A 90 13.39 3.28 7.12
CA ARG A 90 13.30 3.94 8.42
C ARG A 90 12.10 3.46 9.24
N TYR A 91 10.93 3.29 8.62
CA TYR A 91 9.66 3.09 9.31
C TYR A 91 9.07 1.66 9.19
N HIS A 92 9.67 0.75 8.40
CA HIS A 92 9.11 -0.60 8.24
C HIS A 92 8.93 -1.34 9.56
N ARG A 93 9.84 -1.16 10.53
CA ARG A 93 9.74 -1.78 11.86
C ARG A 93 8.53 -1.28 12.65
N THR A 94 8.11 -0.05 12.44
CA THR A 94 6.90 0.50 13.07
C THR A 94 5.67 -0.36 12.77
N VAL A 95 5.64 -0.98 11.60
CA VAL A 95 4.58 -1.92 11.20
C VAL A 95 4.91 -3.35 11.62
N ALA A 96 6.13 -3.81 11.30
CA ALA A 96 6.54 -5.21 11.52
C ALA A 96 6.53 -5.62 12.99
N ASP A 97 6.96 -4.75 13.91
CA ASP A 97 6.99 -5.02 15.36
C ASP A 97 5.57 -5.15 15.98
N ARG A 98 4.54 -4.84 15.20
CA ARG A 98 3.12 -5.04 15.53
C ARG A 98 2.52 -6.30 14.88
N GLU A 99 3.36 -7.19 14.35
CA GLU A 99 2.94 -8.40 13.64
C GLU A 99 2.04 -8.13 12.42
N ILE A 100 2.09 -6.91 11.87
CA ILE A 100 1.43 -6.52 10.63
C ILE A 100 2.46 -6.56 9.50
N ASN A 101 2.07 -7.07 8.33
CA ASN A 101 2.97 -7.12 7.19
C ASN A 101 3.26 -5.70 6.66
N PRO A 102 4.53 -5.26 6.60
CA PRO A 102 4.85 -3.96 6.00
C PRO A 102 4.69 -3.99 4.48
N ALA A 103 3.93 -3.04 3.97
CA ALA A 103 3.70 -2.85 2.55
C ALA A 103 4.47 -1.62 2.04
N LEU A 104 5.15 -1.76 0.91
CA LEU A 104 5.78 -0.67 0.18
C LEU A 104 4.85 -0.20 -0.93
N ALA A 105 4.52 1.08 -0.95
CA ALA A 105 3.88 1.72 -2.09
C ALA A 105 4.98 2.17 -3.07
N VAL A 106 5.13 1.46 -4.18
CA VAL A 106 6.11 1.82 -5.21
C VAL A 106 5.62 3.02 -6.01
N GLN A 107 6.53 3.93 -6.35
CA GLN A 107 6.26 5.23 -6.96
C GLN A 107 6.91 5.34 -8.33
N ASP A 108 6.50 6.35 -9.11
CA ASP A 108 7.08 6.67 -10.41
C ASP A 108 8.62 6.71 -10.33
N GLY A 109 9.26 6.08 -11.31
CA GLY A 109 10.72 5.98 -11.38
C GLY A 109 11.35 4.85 -10.59
N MET A 110 10.61 4.18 -9.69
CA MET A 110 11.12 2.97 -9.03
C MET A 110 11.19 1.79 -9.98
N THR A 111 12.18 0.93 -9.75
CA THR A 111 12.34 -0.34 -10.43
C THR A 111 12.30 -1.52 -9.46
N PRO A 112 11.97 -2.73 -9.92
CA PRO A 112 12.08 -3.93 -9.09
C PRO A 112 13.49 -4.17 -8.53
N LYS A 113 14.53 -3.64 -9.17
CA LYS A 113 15.91 -3.71 -8.70
C LYS A 113 16.09 -2.91 -7.41
N ASP A 114 15.55 -1.69 -7.35
CA ASP A 114 15.65 -0.82 -6.17
C ASP A 114 15.03 -1.49 -4.96
N VAL A 115 13.85 -2.09 -5.11
CA VAL A 115 13.20 -2.85 -4.04
C VAL A 115 13.99 -4.09 -3.61
N ARG A 116 14.65 -4.77 -4.56
CA ARG A 116 15.54 -5.90 -4.22
C ARG A 116 16.82 -5.46 -3.48
N GLN A 117 17.22 -4.21 -3.57
CA GLN A 117 18.37 -3.65 -2.86
C GLN A 117 18.04 -3.22 -1.42
N LEU A 118 16.77 -3.01 -1.08
CA LEU A 118 16.37 -2.68 0.29
C LEU A 118 16.93 -3.72 1.28
N LYS A 119 17.43 -3.26 2.41
CA LYS A 119 17.88 -4.11 3.51
C LYS A 119 16.71 -4.91 4.08
N ASN A 120 15.57 -4.25 4.26
CA ASN A 120 14.35 -4.83 4.78
C ASN A 120 13.35 -5.02 3.62
N LYS A 121 13.09 -6.28 3.26
CA LYS A 121 12.22 -6.58 2.12
C LYS A 121 10.75 -6.36 2.47
N PRO A 122 9.98 -5.69 1.61
CA PRO A 122 8.54 -5.58 1.81
C PRO A 122 7.86 -6.94 1.68
N THR A 123 6.87 -7.18 2.53
CA THR A 123 6.03 -8.38 2.46
C THR A 123 4.93 -8.21 1.41
N VAL A 124 4.52 -6.98 1.17
CA VAL A 124 3.51 -6.60 0.18
C VAL A 124 4.02 -5.41 -0.64
N ILE A 125 3.72 -5.42 -1.94
CA ILE A 125 3.97 -4.28 -2.83
C ILE A 125 2.62 -3.75 -3.32
N CYS A 126 2.40 -2.46 -3.10
CA CYS A 126 1.29 -1.71 -3.62
C CYS A 126 1.78 -0.84 -4.78
N VAL A 127 1.21 -0.97 -5.96
CA VAL A 127 1.59 -0.13 -7.09
C VAL A 127 0.93 1.23 -6.93
N GLY A 128 1.72 2.20 -6.48
CA GLY A 128 1.40 3.61 -6.32
C GLY A 128 1.73 4.42 -7.59
N GLY A 129 2.07 5.69 -7.42
CA GLY A 129 2.47 6.57 -8.53
C GLY A 129 1.32 7.08 -9.38
N THR A 130 1.64 7.68 -10.53
CA THR A 130 0.67 8.19 -11.50
C THR A 130 -0.13 7.07 -12.16
N THR A 131 -1.29 7.42 -12.71
CA THR A 131 -2.17 6.43 -13.37
C THR A 131 -1.48 5.80 -14.58
N GLU A 132 -0.80 6.59 -15.37
CA GLU A 132 -0.07 6.17 -16.57
C GLU A 132 1.04 5.18 -16.19
N TRP A 133 1.89 5.56 -15.23
CA TRP A 133 2.99 4.72 -14.76
C TRP A 133 2.51 3.38 -14.16
N LYS A 134 1.41 3.39 -13.42
CA LYS A 134 0.80 2.16 -12.89
C LYS A 134 0.46 1.16 -13.99
N TRP A 135 -0.15 1.65 -15.07
CA TRP A 135 -0.56 0.79 -16.17
C TRP A 135 0.63 0.26 -16.98
N GLU A 136 1.64 1.08 -17.17
CA GLU A 136 2.84 0.70 -17.91
C GLU A 136 3.68 -0.33 -17.16
N THR A 137 3.77 -0.21 -15.83
CA THR A 137 4.73 -0.99 -15.02
C THR A 137 4.11 -2.14 -14.22
N ALA A 138 2.78 -2.16 -14.03
CA ALA A 138 2.11 -3.14 -13.17
C ALA A 138 2.46 -4.60 -13.52
N GLU A 139 2.58 -4.94 -14.79
CA GLU A 139 2.92 -6.31 -15.23
C GLU A 139 4.36 -6.68 -14.84
N GLU A 140 5.30 -5.74 -14.92
CA GLU A 140 6.68 -5.94 -14.51
C GLU A 140 6.76 -6.19 -13.00
N TRP A 141 6.06 -5.38 -12.20
CA TRP A 141 5.98 -5.56 -10.74
C TRP A 141 5.42 -6.92 -10.36
N ILE A 142 4.34 -7.37 -11.01
CA ILE A 142 3.72 -8.67 -10.77
C ILE A 142 4.70 -9.81 -11.10
N LYS A 143 5.43 -9.73 -12.22
CA LYS A 143 6.41 -10.75 -12.62
C LYS A 143 7.61 -10.79 -11.69
N SER A 144 8.04 -9.62 -11.22
CA SER A 144 9.24 -9.48 -10.39
C SER A 144 9.07 -9.98 -8.96
N PHE A 145 7.83 -9.98 -8.43
CA PHE A 145 7.52 -10.34 -7.05
C PHE A 145 6.34 -11.32 -6.94
N PRO A 146 6.39 -12.50 -7.58
CA PRO A 146 5.25 -13.42 -7.65
C PRO A 146 4.82 -13.98 -6.28
N ARG A 147 5.74 -14.06 -5.31
CA ARG A 147 5.46 -14.60 -3.96
C ARG A 147 4.90 -13.54 -3.00
N VAL A 148 5.21 -12.28 -3.21
CA VAL A 148 4.68 -11.18 -2.37
C VAL A 148 3.16 -11.07 -2.51
N GLN A 149 2.64 -11.46 -3.67
CA GLN A 149 1.20 -11.44 -3.97
C GLN A 149 0.44 -12.68 -3.48
N SER A 150 1.13 -13.80 -3.25
CA SER A 150 0.46 -15.09 -3.01
C SER A 150 -0.26 -15.18 -1.67
N LYS A 151 0.03 -14.30 -0.71
CA LYS A 151 -0.63 -14.28 0.60
C LYS A 151 -1.89 -13.42 0.67
N SER A 152 -2.09 -12.47 -0.26
CA SER A 152 -3.23 -11.54 -0.20
C SER A 152 -4.10 -11.47 -1.46
N LEU A 153 -3.55 -11.66 -2.66
CA LEU A 153 -4.30 -11.61 -3.90
C LEU A 153 -3.74 -12.67 -4.86
N ARG A 154 -4.55 -13.64 -5.26
CA ARG A 154 -4.15 -14.57 -6.33
C ARG A 154 -3.98 -13.77 -7.63
N PRO A 155 -2.91 -14.01 -8.44
CA PRO A 155 -2.65 -13.28 -9.70
C PRO A 155 -3.83 -13.24 -10.67
N ARG A 156 -4.69 -14.26 -10.63
CA ARG A 156 -5.95 -14.32 -11.40
C ARG A 156 -6.89 -13.16 -11.11
N THR A 157 -7.00 -12.74 -9.86
CA THR A 157 -7.99 -11.72 -9.43
C THR A 157 -7.64 -10.32 -9.92
N PHE A 158 -6.34 -9.97 -9.97
CA PHE A 158 -5.90 -8.67 -10.47
C PHE A 158 -6.07 -8.57 -12.00
N ARG A 159 -5.69 -9.62 -12.76
CA ARG A 159 -5.92 -9.66 -14.21
C ARG A 159 -7.41 -9.68 -14.59
N GLU A 160 -8.24 -10.35 -13.80
CA GLU A 160 -9.70 -10.36 -14.00
C GLU A 160 -10.33 -9.01 -13.69
N CYS A 161 -9.89 -8.31 -12.62
CA CYS A 161 -10.32 -6.95 -12.33
C CYS A 161 -9.91 -5.96 -13.41
N LEU A 162 -8.70 -6.09 -13.96
CA LEU A 162 -8.23 -5.27 -15.08
C LEU A 162 -9.06 -5.50 -16.35
N ARG A 163 -9.36 -6.78 -16.68
CA ARG A 163 -10.17 -7.12 -17.86
C ARG A 163 -11.64 -6.71 -17.72
N ALA A 164 -12.21 -6.77 -16.52
CA ALA A 164 -13.59 -6.39 -16.25
C ALA A 164 -13.84 -4.87 -16.30
N ARG A 165 -12.84 -4.06 -15.95
CA ARG A 165 -12.97 -2.59 -15.96
C ARG A 165 -12.68 -1.93 -17.31
N PHE A 166 -11.91 -2.58 -18.17
CA PHE A 166 -11.50 -2.02 -19.46
C PHE A 166 -11.62 -3.08 -20.55
N PRO A 167 -12.84 -3.32 -21.09
CA PRO A 167 -12.98 -4.08 -22.31
C PRO A 167 -12.17 -3.36 -23.40
N ARG A 168 -11.35 -4.12 -24.13
CA ARG A 168 -10.63 -3.57 -25.28
C ARG A 168 -11.65 -2.90 -26.19
N ALA A 169 -11.37 -1.67 -26.59
CA ALA A 169 -12.14 -1.03 -27.64
C ALA A 169 -12.14 -1.95 -28.86
N PRO A 170 -13.29 -2.14 -29.54
CA PRO A 170 -13.33 -2.89 -30.78
C PRO A 170 -12.42 -2.17 -31.78
N GLY A 171 -11.48 -2.92 -32.35
CA GLY A 171 -10.63 -2.46 -33.47
C GLY A 171 -11.45 -2.32 -34.75
#